data_398b297ad3f18981cd3ec6eb3d25877f
#
_entry.id   398b297ad3f18981cd3ec6eb3d25877f
#
_cell.length_a   1.000
_cell.length_b   1.000
_cell.length_c   1.000
_cell.angle_alpha   90.00
_cell.angle_beta   90.00
_cell.angle_gamma   90.00
#
_symmetry.space_group_name_H-M   'P 1'
#
loop_
_entity.id
_entity.type
_entity.pdbx_description
1 polymer ?
#
loop_
_entity_poly.entity_id
_entity_poly.type
_entity_poly.pdbx_seq_one_letter_code
_entity_poly.pdbx_strand_id
1 'polypeptide(L)'
;MNVNDTEIAWSILQKKGYQRTAHLSEADVVLLVTCSVREKAEQTIWNRLQQLTAMKRKRLKTHTPMKIGILGCMAERLKMELLEREKLVDVLAGPDAYRDLPRLLAVADGGQQVCNVLLSLEETYADVMPVHHAPRGHSAFVSIMRGCDNMCSYCIVPFTRGRERSRPVRSILEEVRMLSDQGVKEVTLLGQNVNSYRDMSEEQFFGSDATKLSRGFKTIYQTKRGGLRFSDLLDQVSRIDPDVRIRFTSPHPKDFPDEVLHLIAERRNICKQIHLPAQSGSSRVLKAMRRGYTREAYLDLVRNIKQIIPDVSLSSDFISGFCGETEDDHQQTLSLIREVGYNVGFLFAYSMRKKTHAFHRLQDDIPVEVKQRRLEECITVFREEAERVNAALIGSTQLVLVEGESKRSAEDLCGRTDGNMKVIFPKEDVHVQPTAFSTVPISAGDYVLVKILSANSQSLRGRALSLNSLRAREVHCRTPPEDQPDEHVVQTQP
;
A
#
# COMPACT_ATOMS: atom_id res chain seq x y z
N MET A 1 -3.99 -2.11 -5.14
CA MET A 1 -4.08 -2.51 -6.57
C MET A 1 -5.20 -3.51 -6.85
N ASN A 2 -5.22 -4.74 -6.27
CA ASN A 2 -6.29 -5.69 -6.61
C ASN A 2 -7.70 -5.18 -6.31
N VAL A 3 -7.90 -4.44 -5.22
CA VAL A 3 -9.20 -3.80 -4.91
C VAL A 3 -9.59 -2.83 -6.01
N ASN A 4 -8.71 -1.91 -6.36
CA ASN A 4 -8.96 -0.93 -7.44
C ASN A 4 -9.13 -1.62 -8.81
N ASP A 5 -8.32 -2.64 -9.13
CA ASP A 5 -8.52 -3.45 -10.36
C ASP A 5 -9.91 -4.13 -10.38
N THR A 6 -10.39 -4.60 -9.20
CA THR A 6 -11.75 -5.15 -9.07
C THR A 6 -12.82 -4.08 -9.32
N GLU A 7 -12.64 -2.87 -8.80
CA GLU A 7 -13.56 -1.75 -8.96
C GLU A 7 -13.64 -1.28 -10.41
N ILE A 8 -12.50 -1.22 -11.11
CA ILE A 8 -12.43 -0.93 -12.54
C ILE A 8 -13.16 -2.01 -13.35
N ALA A 9 -12.80 -3.28 -13.14
CA ALA A 9 -13.43 -4.41 -13.84
C ALA A 9 -14.95 -4.43 -13.61
N TRP A 10 -15.37 -4.17 -12.38
CA TRP A 10 -16.79 -4.09 -12.03
C TRP A 10 -17.48 -2.92 -12.70
N SER A 11 -16.90 -1.71 -12.74
CA SER A 11 -17.47 -0.54 -13.44
C SER A 11 -17.73 -0.84 -14.91
N ILE A 12 -16.80 -1.55 -15.57
CA ILE A 12 -16.94 -1.95 -16.97
C ILE A 12 -18.08 -2.94 -17.17
N LEU A 13 -18.19 -3.96 -16.31
CA LEU A 13 -19.23 -4.98 -16.39
C LEU A 13 -20.62 -4.42 -16.05
N GLN A 14 -20.70 -3.56 -15.03
CA GLN A 14 -21.97 -2.93 -14.63
C GLN A 14 -22.58 -2.10 -15.78
N LYS A 15 -21.75 -1.36 -16.53
CA LYS A 15 -22.19 -0.61 -17.74
C LYS A 15 -22.74 -1.53 -18.84
N LYS A 16 -22.46 -2.83 -18.77
CA LYS A 16 -22.97 -3.85 -19.72
C LYS A 16 -24.12 -4.68 -19.15
N GLY A 17 -24.70 -4.25 -18.02
CA GLY A 17 -25.89 -4.88 -17.42
C GLY A 17 -25.61 -6.03 -16.47
N TYR A 18 -24.34 -6.35 -16.15
CA TYR A 18 -24.05 -7.35 -15.15
C TYR A 18 -24.44 -6.85 -13.74
N GLN A 19 -24.92 -7.76 -12.91
CA GLN A 19 -25.31 -7.48 -11.53
C GLN A 19 -24.43 -8.25 -10.56
N ARG A 20 -24.25 -7.71 -9.35
CA ARG A 20 -23.53 -8.40 -8.27
C ARG A 20 -24.45 -9.23 -7.44
N THR A 21 -23.99 -10.41 -7.05
CA THR A 21 -24.63 -11.21 -6.00
C THR A 21 -23.68 -11.40 -4.81
N ALA A 22 -24.24 -11.46 -3.60
CA ALA A 22 -23.52 -11.82 -2.39
C ALA A 22 -23.35 -13.35 -2.23
N HIS A 23 -24.16 -14.12 -2.93
CA HIS A 23 -24.20 -15.57 -2.81
C HIS A 23 -23.47 -16.26 -3.96
N LEU A 24 -22.34 -16.87 -3.65
CA LEU A 24 -21.52 -17.57 -4.65
C LEU A 24 -22.28 -18.68 -5.38
N SER A 25 -23.25 -19.33 -4.71
CA SER A 25 -24.09 -20.37 -5.29
C SER A 25 -25.01 -19.89 -6.43
N GLU A 26 -25.32 -18.60 -6.45
CA GLU A 26 -26.22 -17.98 -7.44
C GLU A 26 -25.46 -17.32 -8.60
N ALA A 27 -24.13 -17.14 -8.43
CA ALA A 27 -23.33 -16.42 -9.41
C ALA A 27 -23.19 -17.21 -10.73
N ASP A 28 -23.54 -16.59 -11.85
CA ASP A 28 -23.30 -17.14 -13.20
C ASP A 28 -21.85 -16.94 -13.63
N VAL A 29 -21.19 -15.89 -13.11
CA VAL A 29 -19.79 -15.57 -13.38
C VAL A 29 -19.05 -15.32 -12.08
N VAL A 30 -17.91 -15.96 -11.90
CA VAL A 30 -16.99 -15.76 -10.77
C VAL A 30 -15.65 -15.30 -11.30
N LEU A 31 -15.24 -14.09 -10.95
CA LEU A 31 -13.96 -13.51 -11.37
C LEU A 31 -13.00 -13.39 -10.19
N LEU A 32 -11.80 -13.93 -10.32
CA LEU A 32 -10.73 -13.86 -9.33
C LEU A 32 -9.67 -12.85 -9.79
N VAL A 33 -9.57 -11.71 -9.13
CA VAL A 33 -8.48 -10.75 -9.36
C VAL A 33 -7.25 -11.17 -8.57
N THR A 34 -6.15 -11.42 -9.27
CA THR A 34 -5.00 -12.14 -8.74
C THR A 34 -3.73 -11.30 -8.63
N CYS A 35 -2.81 -11.72 -7.74
CA CYS A 35 -1.49 -11.16 -7.58
C CYS A 35 -0.42 -12.23 -7.91
N SER A 36 0.75 -11.81 -8.42
CA SER A 36 1.90 -12.68 -8.68
C SER A 36 3.16 -12.29 -7.88
N VAL A 37 3.05 -11.30 -7.01
CA VAL A 37 4.21 -10.81 -6.24
C VAL A 37 4.55 -11.76 -5.10
N ARG A 38 3.53 -12.26 -4.39
CA ARG A 38 3.69 -13.10 -3.19
C ARG A 38 3.25 -14.53 -3.49
N GLU A 39 4.08 -15.51 -3.10
CA GLU A 39 3.79 -16.93 -3.29
C GLU A 39 2.53 -17.39 -2.55
N LYS A 40 2.40 -16.97 -1.28
CA LYS A 40 1.21 -17.30 -0.47
C LYS A 40 -0.10 -16.81 -1.11
N ALA A 41 -0.07 -15.64 -1.79
CA ALA A 41 -1.24 -15.15 -2.50
C ALA A 41 -1.60 -16.04 -3.70
N GLU A 42 -0.60 -16.55 -4.43
CA GLU A 42 -0.79 -17.48 -5.52
C GLU A 42 -1.36 -18.82 -5.02
N GLN A 43 -0.80 -19.39 -3.95
CA GLN A 43 -1.32 -20.62 -3.36
C GLN A 43 -2.79 -20.47 -2.91
N THR A 44 -3.16 -19.31 -2.36
CA THR A 44 -4.55 -19.03 -2.01
C THR A 44 -5.47 -19.07 -3.22
N ILE A 45 -5.02 -18.58 -4.39
CA ILE A 45 -5.79 -18.64 -5.64
C ILE A 45 -5.95 -20.10 -6.12
N TRP A 46 -4.89 -20.91 -6.09
CA TRP A 46 -4.98 -22.33 -6.45
C TRP A 46 -5.99 -23.08 -5.57
N ASN A 47 -5.96 -22.88 -4.27
CA ASN A 47 -6.92 -23.48 -3.34
C ASN A 47 -8.37 -23.02 -3.63
N ARG A 48 -8.55 -21.73 -3.96
CA ARG A 48 -9.87 -21.19 -4.31
C ARG A 48 -10.38 -21.75 -5.63
N LEU A 49 -9.49 -21.93 -6.63
CA LEU A 49 -9.84 -22.55 -7.91
C LEU A 49 -10.33 -23.98 -7.75
N GLN A 50 -9.68 -24.80 -6.90
CA GLN A 50 -10.14 -26.16 -6.62
C GLN A 50 -11.58 -26.17 -6.08
N GLN A 51 -11.92 -25.24 -5.17
CA GLN A 51 -13.29 -25.11 -4.65
C GLN A 51 -14.28 -24.72 -5.76
N LEU A 52 -13.93 -23.72 -6.57
CA LEU A 52 -14.79 -23.22 -7.65
C LEU A 52 -15.00 -24.27 -8.74
N THR A 53 -13.95 -25.02 -9.11
CA THR A 53 -14.05 -26.10 -10.10
C THR A 53 -14.92 -27.25 -9.59
N ALA A 54 -14.87 -27.60 -8.31
CA ALA A 54 -15.77 -28.56 -7.71
C ALA A 54 -17.23 -28.08 -7.77
N MET A 55 -17.50 -26.82 -7.44
CA MET A 55 -18.83 -26.21 -7.56
C MET A 55 -19.33 -26.20 -9.02
N LYS A 56 -18.48 -25.79 -9.97
CA LYS A 56 -18.82 -25.79 -11.40
C LYS A 56 -19.17 -27.18 -11.90
N ARG A 57 -18.42 -28.23 -11.53
CA ARG A 57 -18.74 -29.63 -11.86
C ARG A 57 -20.09 -30.07 -11.32
N LYS A 58 -20.47 -29.65 -10.09
CA LYS A 58 -21.77 -29.94 -9.51
C LYS A 58 -22.89 -29.25 -10.29
N ARG A 59 -22.73 -27.95 -10.61
CA ARG A 59 -23.71 -27.16 -11.37
C ARG A 59 -23.90 -27.64 -12.81
N LEU A 60 -22.86 -28.14 -13.46
CA LEU A 60 -22.99 -28.75 -14.79
C LEU A 60 -23.96 -29.93 -14.81
N LYS A 61 -24.08 -30.68 -13.71
CA LYS A 61 -25.06 -31.78 -13.57
C LYS A 61 -26.50 -31.30 -13.45
N THR A 62 -26.72 -30.05 -13.03
CA THR A 62 -28.06 -29.44 -12.81
C THR A 62 -28.41 -28.42 -13.91
N HIS A 63 -27.67 -28.40 -15.02
CA HIS A 63 -27.85 -27.48 -16.15
C HIS A 63 -27.85 -25.97 -15.79
N THR A 64 -27.17 -25.59 -14.70
CA THR A 64 -26.96 -24.19 -14.33
C THR A 64 -25.50 -23.81 -14.52
N PRO A 65 -25.08 -23.40 -15.72
CA PRO A 65 -23.68 -23.16 -16.03
C PRO A 65 -23.12 -22.03 -15.16
N MET A 66 -21.83 -22.16 -14.80
CA MET A 66 -21.06 -21.14 -14.10
C MET A 66 -19.75 -20.89 -14.83
N LYS A 67 -19.40 -19.65 -15.09
CA LYS A 67 -18.11 -19.26 -15.69
C LYS A 67 -17.12 -18.89 -14.59
N ILE A 68 -15.86 -19.30 -14.79
CA ILE A 68 -14.74 -18.93 -13.90
C ILE A 68 -13.72 -18.14 -14.71
N GLY A 69 -13.46 -16.91 -14.27
CA GLY A 69 -12.44 -16.06 -14.86
C GLY A 69 -11.31 -15.75 -13.89
N ILE A 70 -10.06 -15.72 -14.40
CA ILE A 70 -8.87 -15.30 -13.66
C ILE A 70 -8.36 -14.01 -14.27
N LEU A 71 -8.26 -12.98 -13.43
CA LEU A 71 -7.89 -11.63 -13.83
C LEU A 71 -6.56 -11.21 -13.19
N GLY A 72 -5.85 -10.27 -13.84
CA GLY A 72 -4.70 -9.60 -13.25
C GLY A 72 -3.37 -10.30 -13.45
N CYS A 73 -2.44 -10.12 -12.49
CA CYS A 73 -1.03 -10.46 -12.68
C CYS A 73 -0.76 -11.97 -12.86
N MET A 74 -1.53 -12.85 -12.22
CA MET A 74 -1.35 -14.30 -12.38
C MET A 74 -1.82 -14.75 -13.77
N ALA A 75 -2.91 -14.18 -14.30
CA ALA A 75 -3.36 -14.44 -15.66
C ALA A 75 -2.27 -14.05 -16.68
N GLU A 76 -1.67 -12.86 -16.54
CA GLU A 76 -0.58 -12.41 -17.41
C GLU A 76 0.68 -13.28 -17.29
N ARG A 77 1.05 -13.69 -16.09
CA ARG A 77 2.28 -14.46 -15.86
C ARG A 77 2.19 -15.89 -16.37
N LEU A 78 1.08 -16.57 -16.13
CA LEU A 78 0.89 -18.00 -16.48
C LEU A 78 0.33 -18.19 -17.88
N LYS A 79 -0.49 -17.24 -18.38
CA LYS A 79 -1.07 -17.29 -19.73
C LYS A 79 -1.73 -18.64 -20.02
N MET A 80 -1.40 -19.24 -21.15
CA MET A 80 -1.97 -20.51 -21.60
C MET A 80 -1.66 -21.69 -20.66
N GLU A 81 -0.51 -21.69 -19.95
CA GLU A 81 -0.16 -22.72 -18.96
C GLU A 81 -1.28 -22.89 -17.92
N LEU A 82 -1.97 -21.79 -17.53
CA LEU A 82 -3.08 -21.84 -16.59
C LEU A 82 -4.32 -22.54 -17.19
N LEU A 83 -4.67 -22.25 -18.44
CA LEU A 83 -5.81 -22.91 -19.12
C LEU A 83 -5.54 -24.39 -19.41
N GLU A 84 -4.30 -24.74 -19.72
CA GLU A 84 -3.89 -26.13 -19.91
C GLU A 84 -4.01 -26.94 -18.62
N ARG A 85 -3.63 -26.33 -17.49
CA ARG A 85 -3.68 -26.94 -16.16
C ARG A 85 -5.12 -27.01 -15.61
N GLU A 86 -5.91 -25.94 -15.80
CA GLU A 86 -7.25 -25.77 -15.21
C GLU A 86 -8.32 -25.69 -16.32
N LYS A 87 -8.71 -26.84 -16.86
CA LYS A 87 -9.68 -26.97 -17.97
C LYS A 87 -11.05 -26.34 -17.71
N LEU A 88 -11.40 -26.09 -16.46
CA LEU A 88 -12.70 -25.50 -16.08
C LEU A 88 -12.64 -23.97 -15.90
N VAL A 89 -11.49 -23.36 -16.11
CA VAL A 89 -11.39 -21.88 -16.22
C VAL A 89 -11.81 -21.48 -17.62
N ASP A 90 -12.70 -20.52 -17.73
CA ASP A 90 -13.28 -20.08 -19.01
C ASP A 90 -12.58 -18.84 -19.56
N VAL A 91 -12.19 -17.88 -18.68
CA VAL A 91 -11.68 -16.58 -19.07
C VAL A 91 -10.36 -16.27 -18.38
N LEU A 92 -9.37 -15.80 -19.14
CA LEU A 92 -8.16 -15.18 -18.64
C LEU A 92 -8.08 -13.73 -19.14
N ALA A 93 -7.89 -12.77 -18.22
CA ALA A 93 -7.66 -11.38 -18.59
C ALA A 93 -6.47 -10.80 -17.81
N GLY A 94 -5.47 -10.32 -18.53
CA GLY A 94 -4.37 -9.57 -17.97
C GLY A 94 -4.83 -8.23 -17.35
N PRO A 95 -3.94 -7.53 -16.61
CA PRO A 95 -4.32 -6.29 -15.94
C PRO A 95 -4.71 -5.15 -16.90
N ASP A 96 -4.30 -5.20 -18.15
CA ASP A 96 -4.63 -4.20 -19.18
C ASP A 96 -5.78 -4.63 -20.11
N ALA A 97 -6.43 -5.77 -19.83
CA ALA A 97 -7.49 -6.32 -20.66
C ALA A 97 -8.91 -6.23 -20.06
N TYR A 98 -9.11 -5.43 -19.02
CA TYR A 98 -10.43 -5.37 -18.35
C TYR A 98 -11.53 -4.77 -19.24
N ARG A 99 -11.19 -3.88 -20.18
CA ARG A 99 -12.15 -3.36 -21.16
C ARG A 99 -12.74 -4.46 -22.05
N ASP A 100 -11.99 -5.53 -22.27
CA ASP A 100 -12.37 -6.64 -23.10
C ASP A 100 -13.22 -7.71 -22.36
N LEU A 101 -13.38 -7.59 -21.04
CA LEU A 101 -14.11 -8.58 -20.22
C LEU A 101 -15.51 -8.90 -20.75
N PRO A 102 -16.35 -7.92 -21.17
CA PRO A 102 -17.66 -8.24 -21.69
C PRO A 102 -17.61 -9.13 -22.94
N ARG A 103 -16.67 -8.89 -23.87
CA ARG A 103 -16.47 -9.71 -25.05
C ARG A 103 -15.95 -11.10 -24.68
N LEU A 104 -14.97 -11.17 -23.79
CA LEU A 104 -14.41 -12.45 -23.34
C LEU A 104 -15.48 -13.34 -22.69
N LEU A 105 -16.36 -12.75 -21.86
CA LEU A 105 -17.45 -13.47 -21.23
C LEU A 105 -18.48 -13.95 -22.26
N ALA A 106 -18.85 -13.12 -23.25
CA ALA A 106 -19.77 -13.49 -24.32
C ALA A 106 -19.22 -14.65 -25.17
N VAL A 107 -17.93 -14.66 -25.48
CA VAL A 107 -17.30 -15.78 -26.19
C VAL A 107 -17.27 -17.04 -25.32
N ALA A 108 -16.99 -16.90 -24.02
CA ALA A 108 -17.02 -18.01 -23.09
C ALA A 108 -18.42 -18.63 -22.92
N ASP A 109 -19.49 -17.86 -23.15
CA ASP A 109 -20.86 -18.40 -23.17
C ASP A 109 -21.08 -19.43 -24.28
N GLY A 110 -20.34 -19.30 -25.39
CA GLY A 110 -20.29 -20.31 -26.46
C GLY A 110 -19.53 -21.58 -26.11
N GLY A 111 -19.04 -21.74 -24.87
CA GLY A 111 -18.33 -22.92 -24.39
C GLY A 111 -16.84 -22.95 -24.71
N GLN A 112 -16.27 -21.87 -25.21
CA GLN A 112 -14.84 -21.74 -25.53
C GLN A 112 -14.06 -21.13 -24.37
N GLN A 113 -12.83 -21.63 -24.13
CA GLN A 113 -11.88 -20.95 -23.25
C GLN A 113 -11.28 -19.76 -24.01
N VAL A 114 -11.23 -18.59 -23.35
CA VAL A 114 -10.73 -17.36 -23.99
C VAL A 114 -9.67 -16.66 -23.13
N CYS A 115 -8.75 -15.99 -23.79
CA CYS A 115 -7.63 -15.34 -23.15
C CYS A 115 -7.31 -14.01 -23.83
N ASN A 116 -7.15 -12.96 -23.02
CA ASN A 116 -6.52 -11.70 -23.40
C ASN A 116 -5.55 -11.25 -22.30
N VAL A 117 -4.26 -11.45 -22.54
CA VAL A 117 -3.17 -11.16 -21.60
C VAL A 117 -2.11 -10.25 -22.25
N LEU A 118 -2.51 -9.43 -23.21
CA LEU A 118 -1.64 -8.46 -23.83
C LEU A 118 -1.42 -7.26 -22.89
N LEU A 119 -0.16 -6.87 -22.71
CA LEU A 119 0.19 -5.66 -21.98
C LEU A 119 0.10 -4.46 -22.94
N SER A 120 -0.58 -3.41 -22.48
CA SER A 120 -0.67 -2.15 -23.19
C SER A 120 0.52 -1.24 -22.84
N LEU A 121 0.88 -0.36 -23.77
CA LEU A 121 1.83 0.72 -23.51
C LEU A 121 1.14 2.01 -23.03
N GLU A 122 -0.19 2.10 -23.16
CA GLU A 122 -0.95 3.33 -22.93
C GLU A 122 -2.08 3.19 -21.90
N GLU A 123 -2.61 1.96 -21.69
CA GLU A 123 -3.80 1.76 -20.85
C GLU A 123 -3.56 2.18 -19.38
N THR A 124 -4.30 3.16 -18.94
CA THR A 124 -4.32 3.65 -17.55
C THR A 124 -5.72 3.60 -16.91
N TYR A 125 -6.76 3.28 -17.69
CA TYR A 125 -8.19 3.35 -17.31
C TYR A 125 -8.61 4.76 -16.86
N ALA A 126 -8.01 5.80 -17.43
CA ALA A 126 -8.26 7.19 -17.04
C ALA A 126 -9.71 7.64 -17.21
N ASP A 127 -10.43 7.08 -18.20
CA ASP A 127 -11.83 7.36 -18.53
C ASP A 127 -12.81 6.40 -17.81
N VAL A 128 -12.32 5.46 -17.05
CA VAL A 128 -13.13 4.53 -16.26
C VAL A 128 -13.19 5.01 -14.82
N MET A 129 -14.33 5.57 -14.43
CA MET A 129 -14.58 5.89 -13.02
C MET A 129 -14.82 4.58 -12.26
N PRO A 130 -13.96 4.20 -11.29
CA PRO A 130 -14.17 2.99 -10.50
C PRO A 130 -15.44 3.08 -9.67
N VAL A 131 -16.14 1.96 -9.52
CA VAL A 131 -17.25 1.87 -8.57
C VAL A 131 -16.68 1.45 -7.22
N HIS A 132 -16.42 2.44 -6.40
CA HIS A 132 -15.88 2.19 -5.06
C HIS A 132 -16.91 1.48 -4.19
N HIS A 133 -16.61 0.23 -3.85
CA HIS A 133 -17.42 -0.56 -2.94
C HIS A 133 -16.87 -0.46 -1.54
N ALA A 134 -17.31 0.55 -0.86
CA ALA A 134 -17.10 0.60 0.57
C ALA A 134 -18.44 0.43 1.29
N PRO A 135 -18.83 -0.77 1.71
CA PRO A 135 -20.03 -0.97 2.53
C PRO A 135 -20.00 -0.21 3.85
N ARG A 136 -18.81 0.33 4.22
CA ARG A 136 -18.52 1.20 5.37
C ARG A 136 -17.37 2.17 5.06
N GLY A 137 -17.25 2.65 3.83
CA GLY A 137 -15.98 3.10 3.27
C GLY A 137 -15.70 4.56 3.49
N HIS A 138 -15.04 4.84 4.56
CA HIS A 138 -14.39 6.13 4.79
C HIS A 138 -13.00 6.24 4.15
N SER A 139 -12.52 5.16 3.48
CA SER A 139 -11.23 5.10 2.79
C SER A 139 -11.38 4.58 1.37
N ALA A 140 -10.68 5.18 0.41
CA ALA A 140 -10.67 4.77 -0.98
C ALA A 140 -9.26 4.63 -1.54
N PHE A 141 -9.11 3.81 -2.59
CA PHE A 141 -7.87 3.61 -3.31
C PHE A 141 -7.97 4.21 -4.71
N VAL A 142 -7.09 5.15 -5.03
CA VAL A 142 -7.03 5.81 -6.35
C VAL A 142 -5.76 5.41 -7.08
N SER A 143 -5.88 4.71 -8.21
CA SER A 143 -4.74 4.37 -9.06
C SER A 143 -4.27 5.61 -9.82
N ILE A 144 -2.99 5.98 -9.63
CA ILE A 144 -2.38 7.13 -10.31
C ILE A 144 -1.47 6.71 -11.45
N MET A 145 -1.02 5.45 -11.43
CA MET A 145 -0.12 4.90 -12.45
C MET A 145 -0.15 3.38 -12.48
N ARG A 146 0.32 2.80 -13.57
CA ARG A 146 0.45 1.35 -13.78
C ARG A 146 1.85 1.02 -14.33
N GLY A 147 2.34 -0.18 -13.97
CA GLY A 147 3.67 -0.63 -14.39
C GLY A 147 4.81 -0.03 -13.58
N CYS A 148 6.04 -0.45 -13.90
CA CYS A 148 7.24 0.04 -13.22
C CYS A 148 8.47 -0.15 -14.11
N ASP A 149 9.31 0.87 -14.20
CA ASP A 149 10.53 0.88 -15.00
C ASP A 149 11.80 0.51 -14.21
N ASN A 150 11.72 0.29 -12.89
CA ASN A 150 12.90 0.07 -12.06
C ASN A 150 13.65 -1.24 -12.31
N MET A 151 13.01 -2.27 -12.90
CA MET A 151 13.63 -3.55 -13.27
C MET A 151 14.52 -4.16 -12.17
N CYS A 152 14.10 -4.08 -10.90
CA CYS A 152 14.77 -4.78 -9.80
C CYS A 152 14.88 -6.26 -10.12
N SER A 153 16.03 -6.91 -9.83
CA SER A 153 16.34 -8.24 -10.35
C SER A 153 15.37 -9.34 -9.92
N TYR A 154 14.73 -9.19 -8.78
CA TYR A 154 13.73 -10.13 -8.22
C TYR A 154 12.30 -9.83 -8.65
N CYS A 155 12.03 -8.67 -9.27
CA CYS A 155 10.67 -8.15 -9.39
C CYS A 155 9.98 -8.61 -10.66
N ILE A 156 8.76 -9.14 -10.48
CA ILE A 156 7.91 -9.64 -11.60
C ILE A 156 7.02 -8.53 -12.20
N VAL A 157 6.92 -7.37 -11.56
CA VAL A 157 5.99 -6.29 -11.95
C VAL A 157 6.17 -5.84 -13.41
N PRO A 158 7.40 -5.56 -13.92
CA PRO A 158 7.57 -5.16 -15.32
C PRO A 158 7.03 -6.17 -16.34
N PHE A 159 6.98 -7.45 -15.96
CA PHE A 159 6.56 -8.56 -16.82
C PHE A 159 5.06 -8.86 -16.69
N THR A 160 4.39 -8.34 -15.67
CA THR A 160 2.96 -8.58 -15.43
C THR A 160 2.08 -7.33 -15.51
N ARG A 161 2.70 -6.16 -15.41
CA ARG A 161 2.01 -4.86 -15.51
C ARG A 161 2.66 -3.92 -16.52
N GLY A 162 3.73 -4.35 -17.18
CA GLY A 162 4.40 -3.62 -18.23
C GLY A 162 5.19 -2.39 -17.75
N ARG A 163 5.49 -1.53 -18.70
CA ARG A 163 6.21 -0.26 -18.51
C ARG A 163 5.35 0.71 -17.71
N GLU A 164 6.02 1.68 -17.09
CA GLU A 164 5.38 2.73 -16.31
C GLU A 164 4.52 3.66 -17.17
N ARG A 165 3.27 3.83 -16.78
CA ARG A 165 2.28 4.71 -17.41
C ARG A 165 1.56 5.49 -16.33
N SER A 166 1.68 6.80 -16.37
CA SER A 166 0.98 7.71 -15.45
C SER A 166 -0.41 8.04 -15.99
N ARG A 167 -1.40 8.05 -15.09
CA ARG A 167 -2.74 8.48 -15.38
C ARG A 167 -2.78 10.01 -15.43
N PRO A 168 -3.50 10.66 -16.35
CA PRO A 168 -3.63 12.11 -16.41
C PRO A 168 -4.11 12.72 -15.09
N VAL A 169 -3.50 13.82 -14.66
CA VAL A 169 -3.80 14.49 -13.39
C VAL A 169 -5.28 14.88 -13.29
N ARG A 170 -5.88 15.39 -14.35
CA ARG A 170 -7.31 15.76 -14.35
C ARG A 170 -8.21 14.61 -13.93
N SER A 171 -8.01 13.44 -14.51
CA SER A 171 -8.79 12.24 -14.19
C SER A 171 -8.63 11.81 -12.72
N ILE A 172 -7.43 11.96 -12.15
CA ILE A 172 -7.17 11.66 -10.73
C ILE A 172 -7.91 12.66 -9.83
N LEU A 173 -7.81 13.96 -10.15
CA LEU A 173 -8.47 15.02 -9.37
C LEU A 173 -10.00 14.90 -9.40
N GLU A 174 -10.59 14.54 -10.57
CA GLU A 174 -12.02 14.29 -10.69
C GLU A 174 -12.48 13.13 -9.80
N GLU A 175 -11.74 12.02 -9.81
CA GLU A 175 -12.04 10.87 -8.94
C GLU A 175 -11.95 11.23 -7.46
N VAL A 176 -10.90 11.97 -7.05
CA VAL A 176 -10.74 12.37 -5.65
C VAL A 176 -11.82 13.36 -5.20
N ARG A 177 -12.26 14.31 -6.07
CA ARG A 177 -13.39 15.21 -5.78
C ARG A 177 -14.68 14.41 -5.57
N MET A 178 -14.99 13.50 -6.50
CA MET A 178 -16.16 12.64 -6.38
C MET A 178 -16.14 11.83 -5.05
N LEU A 179 -14.98 11.29 -4.67
CA LEU A 179 -14.84 10.55 -3.41
C LEU A 179 -15.05 11.45 -2.19
N SER A 180 -14.50 12.68 -2.21
CA SER A 180 -14.71 13.67 -1.14
C SER A 180 -16.21 14.03 -1.03
N ASP A 181 -16.90 14.29 -2.16
CA ASP A 181 -18.34 14.57 -2.19
C ASP A 181 -19.19 13.41 -1.65
N GLN A 182 -18.71 12.17 -1.79
CA GLN A 182 -19.32 10.96 -1.22
C GLN A 182 -19.01 10.75 0.27
N GLY A 183 -18.24 11.65 0.90
CA GLY A 183 -17.90 11.59 2.33
C GLY A 183 -16.71 10.69 2.67
N VAL A 184 -15.88 10.32 1.70
CA VAL A 184 -14.62 9.60 1.94
C VAL A 184 -13.68 10.48 2.77
N LYS A 185 -13.08 9.91 3.82
CA LYS A 185 -12.19 10.60 4.77
C LYS A 185 -10.70 10.30 4.55
N GLU A 186 -10.37 9.27 3.79
CA GLU A 186 -8.99 8.92 3.48
C GLU A 186 -8.87 8.40 2.04
N VAL A 187 -7.92 8.96 1.28
CA VAL A 187 -7.56 8.51 -0.06
C VAL A 187 -6.13 8.01 -0.06
N THR A 188 -5.93 6.78 -0.57
CA THR A 188 -4.59 6.23 -0.79
C THR A 188 -4.27 6.19 -2.28
N LEU A 189 -3.25 6.96 -2.69
CA LEU A 189 -2.74 6.95 -4.05
C LEU A 189 -1.95 5.67 -4.32
N LEU A 190 -2.32 4.93 -5.36
CA LEU A 190 -1.78 3.62 -5.70
C LEU A 190 -0.96 3.63 -7.00
N GLY A 191 0.12 2.87 -6.99
CA GLY A 191 0.93 2.55 -8.15
C GLY A 191 1.91 1.43 -7.84
N GLN A 192 2.81 1.12 -8.76
CA GLN A 192 3.92 0.22 -8.54
C GLN A 192 5.24 0.96 -8.23
N ASN A 193 5.24 2.28 -8.43
CA ASN A 193 6.33 3.21 -8.10
C ASN A 193 5.76 4.64 -8.07
N VAL A 194 4.88 4.93 -7.10
CA VAL A 194 4.05 6.16 -7.10
C VAL A 194 4.84 7.46 -7.18
N ASN A 195 6.01 7.51 -6.55
CA ASN A 195 6.82 8.73 -6.51
C ASN A 195 7.66 8.98 -7.78
N SER A 196 7.58 8.08 -8.78
CA SER A 196 8.06 8.35 -10.14
C SER A 196 6.96 8.89 -11.07
N TYR A 197 5.73 9.10 -10.56
CA TYR A 197 4.60 9.64 -11.31
C TYR A 197 5.00 10.85 -12.15
N ARG A 198 4.53 10.86 -13.41
CA ARG A 198 4.83 11.93 -14.36
C ARG A 198 3.74 12.00 -15.41
N ASP A 199 2.95 13.07 -15.37
CA ASP A 199 1.94 13.33 -16.37
C ASP A 199 2.54 14.13 -17.55
N MET A 200 2.43 13.59 -18.73
CA MET A 200 2.87 14.19 -20.00
C MET A 200 1.68 14.42 -20.95
N SER A 201 0.44 14.37 -20.45
CA SER A 201 -0.76 14.44 -21.29
C SER A 201 -1.03 15.83 -21.88
N GLU A 202 -0.43 16.89 -21.32
CA GLU A 202 -0.63 18.26 -21.79
C GLU A 202 0.72 18.91 -22.13
N GLU A 203 0.78 19.66 -23.23
CA GLU A 203 2.00 20.34 -23.72
C GLU A 203 2.58 21.32 -22.70
N GLN A 204 1.73 21.98 -21.91
CA GLN A 204 2.17 22.88 -20.83
C GLN A 204 3.04 22.21 -19.77
N PHE A 205 3.01 20.87 -19.69
CA PHE A 205 3.84 20.09 -18.78
C PHE A 205 5.23 19.77 -19.36
N PHE A 206 5.49 20.12 -20.61
CA PHE A 206 6.77 19.87 -21.27
C PHE A 206 7.84 20.86 -20.78
N GLY A 207 8.54 20.49 -19.68
CA GLY A 207 9.67 21.24 -19.16
C GLY A 207 11.00 20.56 -19.49
N SER A 208 12.11 21.30 -19.34
CA SER A 208 13.47 20.79 -19.60
C SER A 208 14.07 20.04 -18.40
N ASP A 209 13.51 20.16 -17.22
CA ASP A 209 14.11 19.69 -15.99
C ASP A 209 14.18 18.17 -15.88
N ALA A 210 15.36 17.64 -15.60
CA ALA A 210 15.57 16.24 -15.32
C ALA A 210 14.98 15.85 -13.94
N THR A 211 14.66 14.57 -13.78
CA THR A 211 14.25 14.02 -12.48
C THR A 211 15.37 14.18 -11.45
N LYS A 212 15.08 14.80 -10.31
CA LYS A 212 15.98 14.83 -9.16
C LYS A 212 15.81 13.51 -8.39
N LEU A 213 16.91 12.76 -8.25
CA LEU A 213 16.96 11.56 -7.42
C LEU A 213 17.34 11.92 -5.99
N SER A 214 17.04 11.05 -5.04
CA SER A 214 17.56 11.13 -3.69
C SER A 214 19.09 11.13 -3.70
N ARG A 215 19.71 11.86 -2.78
CA ARG A 215 21.18 12.02 -2.73
C ARG A 215 21.88 10.66 -2.58
N GLY A 216 22.85 10.38 -3.42
CA GLY A 216 23.59 9.11 -3.44
C GLY A 216 22.92 7.97 -4.19
N PHE A 217 21.73 8.19 -4.74
CA PHE A 217 21.00 7.19 -5.54
C PHE A 217 21.33 7.32 -7.03
N LYS A 218 21.31 6.19 -7.71
CA LYS A 218 21.58 6.09 -9.16
C LYS A 218 20.42 5.37 -9.85
N THR A 219 20.19 5.72 -11.10
CA THR A 219 19.34 4.97 -12.01
C THR A 219 20.17 4.37 -13.13
N ILE A 220 19.81 3.16 -13.56
CA ILE A 220 20.42 2.50 -14.73
C ILE A 220 19.72 2.91 -16.04
N TYR A 221 18.65 3.68 -15.96
CA TYR A 221 17.87 4.17 -17.09
C TYR A 221 18.06 5.66 -17.27
N GLN A 222 17.75 6.15 -18.47
CA GLN A 222 17.72 7.60 -18.70
C GLN A 222 16.69 8.26 -17.77
N THR A 223 17.11 9.36 -17.13
CA THR A 223 16.20 10.15 -16.30
C THR A 223 15.14 10.81 -17.20
N LYS A 224 13.89 10.65 -16.84
CA LYS A 224 12.76 11.31 -17.54
C LYS A 224 12.88 12.83 -17.36
N ARG A 225 12.51 13.59 -18.40
CA ARG A 225 12.50 15.06 -18.38
C ARG A 225 11.08 15.57 -18.55
N GLY A 226 10.80 16.79 -18.06
CA GLY A 226 9.52 17.46 -18.16
C GLY A 226 8.39 16.73 -17.41
N GLY A 227 7.15 17.11 -17.68
CA GLY A 227 5.94 16.54 -17.12
C GLY A 227 5.63 17.03 -15.70
N LEU A 228 4.36 16.96 -15.34
CA LEU A 228 3.87 17.22 -13.99
C LEU A 228 4.27 16.05 -13.08
N ARG A 229 4.95 16.34 -11.98
CA ARG A 229 5.60 15.35 -11.11
C ARG A 229 4.72 14.92 -9.96
N PHE A 230 5.21 13.95 -9.18
CA PHE A 230 4.51 13.43 -8.00
C PHE A 230 4.27 14.51 -6.94
N SER A 231 5.22 15.43 -6.72
CA SER A 231 5.04 16.57 -5.83
C SER A 231 3.87 17.45 -6.25
N ASP A 232 3.77 17.76 -7.55
CA ASP A 232 2.70 18.60 -8.09
C ASP A 232 1.33 17.91 -7.98
N LEU A 233 1.26 16.61 -8.27
CA LEU A 233 0.04 15.81 -8.09
C LEU A 233 -0.38 15.79 -6.61
N LEU A 234 0.57 15.51 -5.71
CA LEU A 234 0.30 15.40 -4.28
C LEU A 234 -0.21 16.73 -3.71
N ASP A 235 0.39 17.85 -4.12
CA ASP A 235 -0.06 19.20 -3.74
C ASP A 235 -1.48 19.49 -4.25
N GLN A 236 -1.78 19.20 -5.53
CA GLN A 236 -3.11 19.41 -6.08
C GLN A 236 -4.19 18.54 -5.42
N VAL A 237 -3.89 17.28 -5.16
CA VAL A 237 -4.80 16.37 -4.44
C VAL A 237 -5.05 16.87 -3.02
N SER A 238 -4.02 17.36 -2.31
CA SER A 238 -4.13 17.85 -0.94
C SER A 238 -5.04 19.09 -0.79
N ARG A 239 -5.22 19.84 -1.86
CA ARG A 239 -6.04 21.07 -1.87
C ARG A 239 -7.52 20.81 -2.14
N ILE A 240 -7.93 19.59 -2.54
CA ILE A 240 -9.33 19.27 -2.85
C ILE A 240 -10.18 19.38 -1.60
N ASP A 241 -9.80 18.70 -0.54
CA ASP A 241 -10.47 18.77 0.75
C ASP A 241 -9.44 18.58 1.88
N PRO A 242 -9.23 19.63 2.71
CA PRO A 242 -8.26 19.56 3.82
C PRO A 242 -8.67 18.61 4.96
N ASP A 243 -9.92 18.12 4.99
CA ASP A 243 -10.39 17.11 5.93
C ASP A 243 -10.29 15.66 5.41
N VAL A 244 -9.79 15.47 4.19
CA VAL A 244 -9.48 14.15 3.63
C VAL A 244 -8.00 13.84 3.83
N ARG A 245 -7.68 12.74 4.51
CA ARG A 245 -6.31 12.21 4.62
C ARG A 245 -5.81 11.68 3.30
N ILE A 246 -4.57 11.99 2.97
CA ILE A 246 -3.90 11.51 1.77
C ILE A 246 -2.73 10.63 2.18
N ARG A 247 -2.75 9.40 1.66
CA ARG A 247 -1.65 8.44 1.74
C ARG A 247 -1.19 8.05 0.35
N PHE A 248 -0.01 7.50 0.26
CA PHE A 248 0.49 6.86 -0.94
C PHE A 248 1.24 5.58 -0.60
N THR A 249 1.31 4.65 -1.53
CA THR A 249 1.96 3.35 -1.31
C THR A 249 2.87 2.97 -2.47
N SER A 250 3.81 2.05 -2.19
CA SER A 250 4.78 1.54 -3.16
C SER A 250 5.72 2.60 -3.77
N PRO A 251 6.26 3.56 -3.00
CA PRO A 251 7.28 4.44 -3.50
C PRO A 251 8.63 3.70 -3.60
N HIS A 252 9.54 4.23 -4.42
CA HIS A 252 10.92 3.77 -4.45
C HIS A 252 11.84 4.77 -3.75
N PRO A 253 12.81 4.33 -2.92
CA PRO A 253 13.69 5.23 -2.16
C PRO A 253 14.45 6.25 -3.01
N LYS A 254 14.75 5.94 -4.29
CA LYS A 254 15.47 6.85 -5.19
C LYS A 254 14.71 8.13 -5.57
N ASP A 255 13.37 8.13 -5.44
CA ASP A 255 12.48 9.18 -5.94
C ASP A 255 11.88 10.03 -4.79
N PHE A 256 12.69 10.35 -3.76
CA PHE A 256 12.32 11.24 -2.64
C PHE A 256 13.19 12.50 -2.63
N PRO A 257 13.02 13.42 -3.58
CA PRO A 257 13.65 14.73 -3.50
C PRO A 257 13.07 15.56 -2.34
N ASP A 258 13.83 16.50 -1.81
CA ASP A 258 13.45 17.30 -0.64
C ASP A 258 12.12 18.04 -0.84
N GLU A 259 11.77 18.44 -2.07
CA GLU A 259 10.49 19.08 -2.40
C GLU A 259 9.27 18.21 -2.01
N VAL A 260 9.37 16.89 -2.18
CA VAL A 260 8.30 15.94 -1.77
C VAL A 260 8.25 15.84 -0.25
N LEU A 261 9.41 15.79 0.41
CA LEU A 261 9.50 15.70 1.87
C LEU A 261 8.96 16.96 2.56
N HIS A 262 9.33 18.14 2.07
CA HIS A 262 8.81 19.42 2.58
C HIS A 262 7.29 19.52 2.39
N LEU A 263 6.77 19.12 1.23
CA LEU A 263 5.33 19.10 1.00
C LEU A 263 4.59 18.18 2.01
N ILE A 264 5.13 16.99 2.29
CA ILE A 264 4.58 16.08 3.30
C ILE A 264 4.63 16.73 4.70
N ALA A 265 5.71 17.44 5.03
CA ALA A 265 5.86 18.12 6.30
C ALA A 265 4.85 19.26 6.47
N GLU A 266 4.65 20.07 5.43
CA GLU A 266 3.81 21.27 5.44
C GLU A 266 2.32 20.99 5.39
N ARG A 267 1.88 20.03 4.57
CA ARG A 267 0.45 19.73 4.39
C ARG A 267 -0.07 18.84 5.51
N ARG A 268 -1.08 19.33 6.24
CA ARG A 268 -1.66 18.64 7.40
C ARG A 268 -2.39 17.35 7.03
N ASN A 269 -3.05 17.34 5.90
CA ASN A 269 -3.81 16.20 5.42
C ASN A 269 -3.00 15.18 4.63
N ILE A 270 -1.72 15.46 4.31
CA ILE A 270 -0.79 14.44 3.81
C ILE A 270 -0.19 13.72 5.03
N CYS A 271 -0.47 12.44 5.16
CA CYS A 271 -0.06 11.65 6.30
C CYS A 271 1.47 11.56 6.45
N LYS A 272 1.97 11.77 7.68
CA LYS A 272 3.39 11.67 8.03
C LYS A 272 3.84 10.20 8.11
N GLN A 273 3.54 9.44 7.07
CA GLN A 273 3.86 8.03 6.97
C GLN A 273 4.54 7.78 5.62
N ILE A 274 5.76 7.25 5.65
CA ILE A 274 6.53 6.93 4.46
C ILE A 274 6.87 5.44 4.46
N HIS A 275 6.45 4.74 3.40
CA HIS A 275 6.91 3.39 3.12
C HIS A 275 8.21 3.48 2.32
N LEU A 276 9.32 2.97 2.86
CA LEU A 276 10.66 3.08 2.29
C LEU A 276 11.29 1.69 2.14
N PRO A 277 11.00 0.94 1.05
CA PRO A 277 11.45 -0.45 0.90
C PRO A 277 12.97 -0.56 0.80
N ALA A 278 13.64 -0.99 1.87
CA ALA A 278 15.09 -1.21 1.88
C ALA A 278 15.50 -2.47 1.11
N GLN A 279 14.72 -3.54 1.27
CA GLN A 279 14.89 -4.90 0.74
C GLN A 279 16.03 -5.68 1.39
N SER A 280 17.20 -5.07 1.63
CA SER A 280 18.36 -5.64 2.33
C SER A 280 19.16 -4.54 3.01
N GLY A 281 19.90 -4.88 4.07
CA GLY A 281 20.87 -4.01 4.73
C GLY A 281 22.27 -4.11 4.16
N SER A 282 22.54 -5.00 3.22
CA SER A 282 23.85 -5.20 2.60
C SER A 282 23.94 -4.52 1.24
N SER A 283 24.94 -3.62 1.08
CA SER A 283 25.23 -2.95 -0.19
C SER A 283 25.55 -3.94 -1.32
N ARG A 284 26.15 -5.10 -1.00
CA ARG A 284 26.43 -6.18 -1.96
C ARG A 284 25.14 -6.82 -2.48
N VAL A 285 24.21 -7.14 -1.59
CA VAL A 285 22.91 -7.71 -1.95
C VAL A 285 22.07 -6.68 -2.70
N LEU A 286 22.04 -5.42 -2.26
CA LEU A 286 21.35 -4.33 -2.96
C LEU A 286 21.83 -4.15 -4.40
N LYS A 287 23.15 -4.28 -4.64
CA LYS A 287 23.73 -4.28 -5.99
C LYS A 287 23.22 -5.46 -6.83
N ALA A 288 23.21 -6.67 -6.27
CA ALA A 288 22.66 -7.86 -6.92
C ALA A 288 21.15 -7.74 -7.21
N MET A 289 20.42 -7.10 -6.32
CA MET A 289 18.99 -6.75 -6.48
C MET A 289 18.74 -5.61 -7.48
N ARG A 290 19.79 -4.93 -7.99
CA ARG A 290 19.70 -3.77 -8.89
C ARG A 290 18.93 -2.59 -8.28
N ARG A 291 19.17 -2.30 -7.00
CA ARG A 291 18.44 -1.24 -6.30
C ARG A 291 18.98 0.18 -6.56
N GLY A 292 20.23 0.31 -7.06
CA GLY A 292 20.83 1.59 -7.43
C GLY A 292 21.28 2.46 -6.25
N TYR A 293 21.40 1.89 -5.05
CA TYR A 293 21.89 2.57 -3.85
C TYR A 293 22.62 1.60 -2.92
N THR A 294 23.43 2.15 -2.03
CA THR A 294 24.12 1.44 -0.96
C THR A 294 23.36 1.59 0.37
N ARG A 295 23.77 0.81 1.38
CA ARG A 295 23.28 0.96 2.75
C ARG A 295 23.44 2.39 3.27
N GLU A 296 24.61 2.98 3.03
CA GLU A 296 24.96 4.32 3.51
C GLU A 296 24.05 5.38 2.90
N ALA A 297 23.83 5.33 1.58
CA ALA A 297 22.92 6.24 0.89
C ALA A 297 21.48 6.09 1.40
N TYR A 298 21.05 4.86 1.71
CA TYR A 298 19.74 4.62 2.30
C TYR A 298 19.62 5.22 3.71
N LEU A 299 20.64 5.05 4.55
CA LEU A 299 20.68 5.65 5.89
C LEU A 299 20.72 7.17 5.85
N ASP A 300 21.45 7.75 4.88
CA ASP A 300 21.46 9.20 4.65
C ASP A 300 20.07 9.72 4.30
N LEU A 301 19.33 9.00 3.43
CA LEU A 301 17.96 9.34 3.11
C LEU A 301 17.05 9.25 4.34
N VAL A 302 17.17 8.21 5.16
CA VAL A 302 16.40 8.07 6.40
C VAL A 302 16.65 9.23 7.35
N ARG A 303 17.93 9.63 7.53
CA ARG A 303 18.30 10.80 8.36
C ARG A 303 17.68 12.09 7.84
N ASN A 304 17.77 12.33 6.53
CA ASN A 304 17.15 13.48 5.88
C ASN A 304 15.62 13.51 6.07
N ILE A 305 14.96 12.38 5.87
CA ILE A 305 13.51 12.26 6.08
C ILE A 305 13.14 12.60 7.54
N LYS A 306 13.85 12.04 8.53
CA LYS A 306 13.59 12.30 9.96
C LYS A 306 13.92 13.74 10.36
N GLN A 307 14.87 14.39 9.69
CA GLN A 307 15.20 15.80 9.91
C GLN A 307 14.09 16.73 9.38
N ILE A 308 13.53 16.45 8.20
CA ILE A 308 12.47 17.27 7.58
C ILE A 308 11.11 16.96 8.21
N ILE A 309 10.87 15.71 8.57
CA ILE A 309 9.60 15.23 9.15
C ILE A 309 9.90 14.48 10.46
N PRO A 310 10.11 15.20 11.58
CA PRO A 310 10.53 14.58 12.85
C PRO A 310 9.60 13.46 13.35
N ASP A 311 8.28 13.63 13.17
CA ASP A 311 7.24 12.68 13.62
C ASP A 311 6.90 11.62 12.57
N VAL A 312 7.77 11.38 11.57
CA VAL A 312 7.49 10.43 10.50
C VAL A 312 7.40 8.99 11.02
N SER A 313 6.34 8.31 10.63
CA SER A 313 6.24 6.85 10.76
C SER A 313 6.85 6.19 9.53
N LEU A 314 7.86 5.35 9.75
CA LEU A 314 8.54 4.63 8.67
C LEU A 314 8.09 3.17 8.60
N SER A 315 7.90 2.71 7.38
CA SER A 315 7.68 1.29 7.09
C SER A 315 8.58 0.81 5.97
N SER A 316 8.90 -0.49 5.94
CA SER A 316 9.80 -1.06 4.95
C SER A 316 9.45 -2.50 4.57
N ASP A 317 9.94 -2.93 3.42
CA ASP A 317 9.98 -4.34 2.99
C ASP A 317 11.40 -4.88 3.12
N PHE A 318 11.53 -6.16 3.53
CA PHE A 318 12.79 -6.90 3.56
C PHE A 318 12.62 -8.29 2.96
N ILE A 319 13.63 -8.72 2.22
CA ILE A 319 13.71 -10.04 1.59
C ILE A 319 14.90 -10.78 2.18
N SER A 320 14.66 -11.88 2.89
CA SER A 320 15.69 -12.76 3.47
C SER A 320 16.02 -13.90 2.53
N GLY A 321 17.30 -14.24 2.40
CA GLY A 321 17.75 -15.38 1.60
C GLY A 321 17.72 -15.13 0.08
N PHE A 322 17.99 -13.89 -0.35
CA PHE A 322 18.19 -13.61 -1.77
C PHE A 322 19.44 -14.30 -2.32
N CYS A 323 19.49 -14.61 -3.62
CA CYS A 323 20.60 -15.28 -4.30
C CYS A 323 21.98 -14.77 -3.84
N GLY A 324 22.81 -15.66 -3.35
CA GLY A 324 24.17 -15.39 -2.88
C GLY A 324 24.26 -14.62 -1.56
N GLU A 325 23.17 -14.41 -0.82
CA GLU A 325 23.20 -13.74 0.48
C GLU A 325 24.01 -14.56 1.51
N THR A 326 25.06 -13.95 2.05
CA THR A 326 25.87 -14.58 3.13
C THR A 326 25.27 -14.32 4.50
N GLU A 327 25.85 -14.94 5.53
CA GLU A 327 25.45 -14.68 6.92
C GLU A 327 25.79 -13.23 7.34
N ASP A 328 26.94 -12.71 6.89
CA ASP A 328 27.32 -11.32 7.13
C ASP A 328 26.32 -10.33 6.49
N ASP A 329 25.84 -10.59 5.26
CA ASP A 329 24.81 -9.78 4.62
C ASP A 329 23.50 -9.79 5.40
N HIS A 330 23.12 -10.96 5.93
CA HIS A 330 21.95 -11.09 6.80
C HIS A 330 22.11 -10.28 8.08
N GLN A 331 23.26 -10.36 8.76
CA GLN A 331 23.54 -9.56 9.95
C GLN A 331 23.52 -8.05 9.66
N GLN A 332 23.99 -7.61 8.49
CA GLN A 332 23.86 -6.24 8.05
C GLN A 332 22.40 -5.82 7.90
N THR A 333 21.51 -6.73 7.46
CA THR A 333 20.06 -6.46 7.37
C THR A 333 19.46 -6.32 8.77
N LEU A 334 19.78 -7.19 9.70
CA LEU A 334 19.32 -7.08 11.10
C LEU A 334 19.80 -5.77 11.75
N SER A 335 21.06 -5.39 11.52
CA SER A 335 21.61 -4.13 12.05
C SER A 335 20.93 -2.90 11.43
N LEU A 336 20.55 -2.94 10.14
CA LEU A 336 19.78 -1.86 9.51
C LEU A 336 18.40 -1.69 10.15
N ILE A 337 17.71 -2.79 10.45
CA ILE A 337 16.39 -2.76 11.11
C ILE A 337 16.50 -2.05 12.47
N ARG A 338 17.54 -2.39 13.26
CA ARG A 338 17.79 -1.75 14.57
C ARG A 338 18.15 -0.26 14.44
N GLU A 339 19.00 0.09 13.48
CA GLU A 339 19.49 1.46 13.30
C GLU A 339 18.40 2.41 12.86
N VAL A 340 17.51 1.97 11.95
CA VAL A 340 16.44 2.83 11.41
C VAL A 340 15.27 2.93 12.39
N GLY A 341 14.85 1.83 13.03
CA GLY A 341 13.69 1.78 13.92
C GLY A 341 12.39 2.04 13.16
N TYR A 342 11.88 1.03 12.48
CA TYR A 342 10.63 1.12 11.72
C TYR A 342 9.41 0.86 12.60
N ASN A 343 8.30 1.55 12.32
CA ASN A 343 7.01 1.30 12.96
C ASN A 343 6.31 0.07 12.39
N VAL A 344 6.43 -0.16 11.08
CA VAL A 344 5.79 -1.29 10.38
C VAL A 344 6.76 -1.92 9.39
N GLY A 345 6.79 -3.25 9.29
CA GLY A 345 7.63 -3.98 8.34
C GLY A 345 6.91 -5.15 7.69
N PHE A 346 7.28 -5.40 6.44
CA PHE A 346 6.82 -6.54 5.67
C PHE A 346 8.03 -7.40 5.30
N LEU A 347 8.11 -8.58 5.91
CA LEU A 347 9.27 -9.46 5.89
C LEU A 347 8.94 -10.71 5.08
N PHE A 348 9.81 -11.08 4.14
CA PHE A 348 9.58 -12.17 3.21
C PHE A 348 10.82 -13.05 3.06
N ALA A 349 10.63 -14.36 3.01
CA ALA A 349 11.63 -15.24 2.43
C ALA A 349 11.65 -15.05 0.90
N TYR A 350 12.83 -15.04 0.31
CA TYR A 350 12.97 -14.95 -1.13
C TYR A 350 12.33 -16.15 -1.82
N SER A 351 11.54 -15.87 -2.84
CA SER A 351 10.96 -16.87 -3.74
C SER A 351 11.21 -16.46 -5.18
N MET A 352 11.99 -17.24 -5.89
CA MET A 352 12.36 -16.96 -7.27
C MET A 352 11.13 -16.98 -8.19
N ARG A 353 11.02 -16.01 -9.08
CA ARG A 353 9.92 -15.89 -10.05
C ARG A 353 10.43 -16.05 -11.47
N LYS A 354 9.83 -16.97 -12.23
CA LYS A 354 10.08 -17.11 -13.68
C LYS A 354 9.97 -15.74 -14.38
N LYS A 355 10.76 -15.50 -15.41
CA LYS A 355 10.86 -14.25 -16.21
C LYS A 355 11.63 -13.11 -15.56
N THR A 356 11.95 -13.15 -14.27
CA THR A 356 12.74 -12.08 -13.61
C THR A 356 14.20 -12.16 -14.03
N HIS A 357 14.92 -11.05 -13.88
CA HIS A 357 16.37 -11.05 -14.13
C HIS A 357 17.12 -12.05 -13.23
N ALA A 358 16.72 -12.15 -11.95
CA ALA A 358 17.31 -13.12 -11.02
C ALA A 358 17.14 -14.56 -11.53
N PHE A 359 15.95 -14.93 -12.05
CA PHE A 359 15.70 -16.26 -12.62
C PHE A 359 16.63 -16.59 -13.79
N HIS A 360 16.96 -15.61 -14.63
CA HIS A 360 17.79 -15.86 -15.83
C HIS A 360 19.29 -15.73 -15.60
N ARG A 361 19.72 -15.05 -14.53
CA ARG A 361 21.11 -14.64 -14.37
C ARG A 361 21.72 -14.97 -13.01
N LEU A 362 20.93 -15.36 -12.03
CA LEU A 362 21.38 -15.71 -10.69
C LEU A 362 20.95 -17.14 -10.36
N GLN A 363 21.67 -17.75 -9.44
CA GLN A 363 21.31 -19.06 -8.89
C GLN A 363 20.62 -18.85 -7.54
N ASP A 364 19.51 -19.55 -7.29
CA ASP A 364 18.87 -19.62 -5.99
C ASP A 364 19.60 -20.67 -5.14
N ASP A 365 20.71 -20.24 -4.56
CA ASP A 365 21.70 -21.06 -3.89
C ASP A 365 21.51 -21.14 -2.37
N ILE A 366 20.51 -20.44 -1.82
CA ILE A 366 20.23 -20.45 -0.40
C ILE A 366 19.20 -21.54 -0.06
N PRO A 367 19.53 -22.52 0.81
CA PRO A 367 18.57 -23.54 1.24
C PRO A 367 17.30 -22.95 1.87
N VAL A 368 16.17 -23.63 1.69
CA VAL A 368 14.85 -23.15 2.19
C VAL A 368 14.87 -22.98 3.70
N GLU A 369 15.54 -23.88 4.43
CA GLU A 369 15.67 -23.84 5.87
C GLU A 369 16.45 -22.60 6.35
N VAL A 370 17.50 -22.23 5.61
CA VAL A 370 18.28 -21.01 5.88
C VAL A 370 17.45 -19.76 5.63
N LYS A 371 16.70 -19.72 4.51
CA LYS A 371 15.77 -18.60 4.24
C LYS A 371 14.74 -18.45 5.34
N GLN A 372 14.17 -19.57 5.81
CA GLN A 372 13.17 -19.57 6.87
C GLN A 372 13.75 -19.09 8.21
N ARG A 373 14.91 -19.61 8.61
CA ARG A 373 15.65 -19.18 9.82
C ARG A 373 15.91 -17.66 9.78
N ARG A 374 16.49 -17.17 8.67
CA ARG A 374 16.78 -15.74 8.52
C ARG A 374 15.53 -14.88 8.55
N LEU A 375 14.41 -15.35 7.98
CA LEU A 375 13.14 -14.67 8.07
C LEU A 375 12.63 -14.59 9.52
N GLU A 376 12.73 -15.66 10.28
CA GLU A 376 12.32 -15.71 11.69
C GLU A 376 13.18 -14.78 12.56
N GLU A 377 14.49 -14.74 12.33
CA GLU A 377 15.39 -13.78 12.98
C GLU A 377 15.02 -12.33 12.65
N CYS A 378 14.75 -12.03 11.36
CA CYS A 378 14.26 -10.71 10.95
C CYS A 378 12.94 -10.34 11.63
N ILE A 379 12.00 -11.28 11.74
CA ILE A 379 10.71 -11.07 12.41
C ILE A 379 10.91 -10.76 13.89
N THR A 380 11.80 -11.48 14.56
CA THR A 380 12.08 -11.28 15.97
C THR A 380 12.68 -9.90 16.22
N VAL A 381 13.78 -9.58 15.55
CA VAL A 381 14.45 -8.27 15.66
C VAL A 381 13.51 -7.12 15.29
N PHE A 382 12.72 -7.29 14.22
CA PHE A 382 11.77 -6.28 13.80
C PHE A 382 10.69 -6.02 14.86
N ARG A 383 10.15 -7.07 15.50
CA ARG A 383 9.12 -6.93 16.54
C ARG A 383 9.66 -6.22 17.78
N GLU A 384 10.86 -6.57 18.22
CA GLU A 384 11.53 -5.91 19.33
C GLU A 384 11.71 -4.40 19.07
N GLU A 385 12.24 -4.06 17.90
CA GLU A 385 12.48 -2.66 17.54
C GLU A 385 11.18 -1.87 17.31
N ALA A 386 10.17 -2.47 16.64
CA ALA A 386 8.89 -1.84 16.44
C ALA A 386 8.15 -1.60 17.76
N GLU A 387 8.25 -2.51 18.72
CA GLU A 387 7.68 -2.32 20.06
C GLU A 387 8.37 -1.17 20.79
N ARG A 388 9.72 -1.10 20.74
CA ARG A 388 10.50 0.00 21.31
C ARG A 388 10.12 1.36 20.70
N VAL A 389 10.01 1.43 19.38
CA VAL A 389 9.65 2.67 18.66
C VAL A 389 8.20 3.08 18.95
N ASN A 390 7.27 2.13 18.98
CA ASN A 390 5.87 2.40 19.25
C ASN A 390 5.62 2.77 20.72
N ALA A 391 6.43 2.27 21.65
CA ALA A 391 6.35 2.62 23.06
C ALA A 391 6.59 4.12 23.30
N ALA A 392 7.36 4.80 22.44
CA ALA A 392 7.54 6.26 22.51
C ALA A 392 6.24 7.05 22.28
N LEU A 393 5.20 6.42 21.74
CA LEU A 393 3.88 7.03 21.55
C LEU A 393 3.01 6.97 22.83
N ILE A 394 3.38 6.19 23.83
CA ILE A 394 2.65 6.09 25.10
C ILE A 394 2.63 7.48 25.78
N GLY A 395 1.47 7.88 26.25
CA GLY A 395 1.26 9.21 26.82
C GLY A 395 0.96 10.32 25.79
N SER A 396 1.20 10.11 24.50
CA SER A 396 0.83 11.06 23.44
C SER A 396 -0.68 11.01 23.13
N THR A 397 -1.19 12.07 22.54
CA THR A 397 -2.54 12.14 21.98
C THR A 397 -2.47 12.04 20.46
N GLN A 398 -3.16 11.04 19.88
CA GLN A 398 -3.17 10.77 18.45
C GLN A 398 -4.54 11.06 17.85
N LEU A 399 -4.57 11.69 16.67
CA LEU A 399 -5.79 11.83 15.89
C LEU A 399 -6.02 10.55 15.08
N VAL A 400 -7.09 9.83 15.42
CA VAL A 400 -7.44 8.53 14.86
C VAL A 400 -8.65 8.66 13.93
N LEU A 401 -8.56 8.18 12.70
CA LEU A 401 -9.70 7.95 11.83
C LEU A 401 -10.30 6.58 12.19
N VAL A 402 -11.54 6.55 12.62
CA VAL A 402 -12.24 5.34 13.07
C VAL A 402 -12.64 4.49 11.88
N GLU A 403 -12.24 3.22 11.85
CA GLU A 403 -12.58 2.25 10.81
C GLU A 403 -13.83 1.42 11.16
N GLY A 404 -14.20 1.37 12.44
CA GLY A 404 -15.34 0.63 12.99
C GLY A 404 -14.97 -0.26 14.16
N GLU A 405 -15.76 -1.30 14.40
CA GLU A 405 -15.55 -2.24 15.51
C GLU A 405 -14.28 -3.07 15.33
N SER A 406 -13.65 -3.39 16.45
CA SER A 406 -12.48 -4.27 16.48
C SER A 406 -12.88 -5.70 16.11
N LYS A 407 -12.07 -6.39 15.30
CA LYS A 407 -12.32 -7.79 14.94
C LYS A 407 -12.31 -8.78 16.11
N ARG A 408 -11.76 -8.37 17.28
CA ARG A 408 -11.58 -9.23 18.45
C ARG A 408 -12.56 -8.92 19.58
N SER A 409 -13.24 -7.77 19.54
CA SER A 409 -14.17 -7.32 20.57
C SER A 409 -15.19 -6.36 19.97
N ALA A 410 -16.47 -6.59 20.21
CA ALA A 410 -17.54 -5.68 19.82
C ALA A 410 -17.61 -4.44 20.73
N GLU A 411 -17.01 -4.52 21.92
CA GLU A 411 -16.91 -3.42 22.89
C GLU A 411 -15.78 -2.43 22.57
N ASP A 412 -14.90 -2.79 21.61
CA ASP A 412 -13.79 -1.95 21.19
C ASP A 412 -14.00 -1.41 19.77
N LEU A 413 -13.67 -0.15 19.57
CA LEU A 413 -13.48 0.45 18.26
C LEU A 413 -12.02 0.34 17.82
N CYS A 414 -11.79 0.41 16.52
CA CYS A 414 -10.45 0.53 15.99
C CYS A 414 -10.38 1.58 14.88
N GLY A 415 -9.21 2.13 14.70
CA GLY A 415 -8.92 3.10 13.65
C GLY A 415 -7.42 3.22 13.40
N ARG A 416 -7.04 4.24 12.64
CA ARG A 416 -5.64 4.49 12.27
C ARG A 416 -5.22 5.92 12.58
N THR A 417 -3.98 6.02 13.11
CA THR A 417 -3.31 7.31 13.30
C THR A 417 -2.85 7.90 11.95
N ASP A 418 -2.33 9.12 12.00
CA ASP A 418 -1.62 9.75 10.88
C ASP A 418 -0.47 8.86 10.36
N GLY A 419 0.35 8.32 11.27
CA GLY A 419 1.43 7.36 10.96
C GLY A 419 0.97 5.95 10.56
N ASN A 420 -0.32 5.73 10.30
CA ASN A 420 -0.93 4.45 9.90
C ASN A 420 -0.85 3.34 10.96
N MET A 421 -0.60 3.69 12.22
CA MET A 421 -0.63 2.73 13.32
C MET A 421 -2.08 2.41 13.71
N LYS A 422 -2.36 1.12 13.89
CA LYS A 422 -3.68 0.67 14.36
C LYS A 422 -3.84 1.02 15.83
N VAL A 423 -4.93 1.72 16.17
CA VAL A 423 -5.33 2.03 17.53
C VAL A 423 -6.60 1.28 17.87
N ILE A 424 -6.67 0.70 19.07
CA ILE A 424 -7.84 0.02 19.63
C ILE A 424 -8.20 0.75 20.93
N PHE A 425 -9.48 1.10 21.10
CA PHE A 425 -9.97 1.81 22.26
C PHE A 425 -11.43 1.44 22.53
N PRO A 426 -11.92 1.54 23.79
CA PRO A 426 -13.28 1.21 24.17
C PRO A 426 -14.32 2.05 23.41
N LYS A 427 -15.48 1.44 23.13
CA LYS A 427 -16.63 2.08 22.49
C LYS A 427 -17.42 2.86 23.53
N GLU A 428 -16.95 4.07 23.84
CA GLU A 428 -17.55 4.98 24.80
C GLU A 428 -17.99 6.26 24.09
N ASP A 429 -19.01 6.94 24.64
CA ASP A 429 -19.39 8.27 24.16
C ASP A 429 -18.31 9.29 24.51
N VAL A 430 -18.06 10.23 23.61
CA VAL A 430 -17.02 11.25 23.76
C VAL A 430 -17.60 12.65 23.60
N HIS A 431 -16.91 13.65 24.15
CA HIS A 431 -17.27 15.04 23.95
C HIS A 431 -17.16 15.44 22.46
N VAL A 432 -18.11 16.25 21.99
CA VAL A 432 -18.09 16.81 20.62
C VAL A 432 -16.86 17.70 20.42
N GLN A 433 -16.46 18.42 21.47
CA GLN A 433 -15.23 19.21 21.57
C GLN A 433 -14.68 19.08 22.98
N PRO A 434 -13.37 19.29 23.22
CA PRO A 434 -12.77 19.13 24.54
C PRO A 434 -13.45 19.93 25.67
N THR A 435 -14.12 21.02 25.31
CA THR A 435 -14.82 21.96 26.25
C THR A 435 -16.35 21.79 26.24
N ALA A 436 -16.90 20.89 25.43
CA ALA A 436 -18.35 20.69 25.34
C ALA A 436 -18.86 19.80 26.47
N PHE A 437 -20.05 20.11 26.99
CA PHE A 437 -20.73 19.29 28.01
C PHE A 437 -21.50 18.11 27.41
N SER A 438 -21.77 18.11 26.09
CA SER A 438 -22.51 17.06 25.41
C SER A 438 -21.59 15.97 24.94
N THR A 439 -21.96 14.71 25.16
CA THR A 439 -21.31 13.53 24.62
C THR A 439 -22.11 12.93 23.48
N VAL A 440 -21.42 12.30 22.53
CA VAL A 440 -22.02 11.62 21.38
C VAL A 440 -21.32 10.27 21.15
N PRO A 441 -22.03 9.28 20.58
CA PRO A 441 -21.42 8.02 20.20
C PRO A 441 -20.43 8.20 19.04
N ILE A 442 -19.34 7.45 19.09
CA ILE A 442 -18.33 7.43 18.02
C ILE A 442 -18.82 6.52 16.90
N SER A 443 -18.71 6.99 15.67
CA SER A 443 -19.05 6.27 14.46
C SER A 443 -17.84 6.02 13.55
N ALA A 444 -17.93 5.01 12.68
CA ALA A 444 -16.92 4.81 11.63
C ALA A 444 -16.88 6.04 10.71
N GLY A 445 -15.69 6.54 10.40
CA GLY A 445 -15.46 7.77 9.65
C GLY A 445 -15.21 9.01 10.51
N ASP A 446 -15.43 8.92 11.80
CA ASP A 446 -15.10 10.02 12.70
C ASP A 446 -13.59 10.13 12.92
N TYR A 447 -13.13 11.37 13.10
CA TYR A 447 -11.81 11.66 13.63
C TYR A 447 -11.92 11.85 15.15
N VAL A 448 -11.16 11.06 15.88
CA VAL A 448 -11.19 11.04 17.36
C VAL A 448 -9.78 11.28 17.90
N LEU A 449 -9.66 12.16 18.89
CA LEU A 449 -8.45 12.28 19.69
C LEU A 449 -8.39 11.12 20.68
N VAL A 450 -7.30 10.35 20.64
CA VAL A 450 -7.10 9.17 21.49
C VAL A 450 -5.79 9.31 22.26
N LYS A 451 -5.87 9.30 23.60
CA LYS A 451 -4.70 9.21 24.49
C LYS A 451 -4.15 7.79 24.45
N ILE A 452 -2.89 7.62 24.07
CA ILE A 452 -2.25 6.30 23.99
C ILE A 452 -1.81 5.86 25.38
N LEU A 453 -2.24 4.67 25.79
CA LEU A 453 -1.98 4.10 27.12
C LEU A 453 -0.99 2.93 27.07
N SER A 454 -0.98 2.17 25.97
CA SER A 454 -0.05 1.08 25.76
C SER A 454 0.24 0.84 24.28
N ALA A 455 1.37 0.21 23.99
CA ALA A 455 1.83 -0.09 22.64
C ALA A 455 2.42 -1.49 22.59
N ASN A 456 2.37 -2.12 21.42
CA ASN A 456 3.14 -3.30 21.07
C ASN A 456 3.69 -3.16 19.63
N SER A 457 4.34 -4.19 19.12
CA SER A 457 4.93 -4.15 17.77
C SER A 457 3.94 -3.96 16.61
N GLN A 458 2.63 -4.07 16.83
CA GLN A 458 1.62 -4.07 15.77
C GLN A 458 0.46 -3.08 15.97
N SER A 459 0.20 -2.67 17.22
CA SER A 459 -0.95 -1.84 17.55
C SER A 459 -0.74 -1.03 18.83
N LEU A 460 -1.50 0.03 18.94
CA LEU A 460 -1.62 0.89 20.11
C LEU A 460 -2.96 0.63 20.79
N ARG A 461 -3.02 0.82 22.11
CA ARG A 461 -4.26 0.91 22.87
C ARG A 461 -4.38 2.26 23.53
N GLY A 462 -5.58 2.80 23.58
CA GLY A 462 -5.80 4.12 24.13
C GLY A 462 -7.21 4.31 24.67
N ARG A 463 -7.49 5.54 25.08
CA ARG A 463 -8.80 6.03 25.50
C ARG A 463 -9.20 7.22 24.64
N ALA A 464 -10.41 7.19 24.10
CA ALA A 464 -10.99 8.30 23.36
C ALA A 464 -11.23 9.50 24.27
N LEU A 465 -10.94 10.71 23.77
CA LEU A 465 -11.11 11.96 24.51
C LEU A 465 -12.26 12.81 23.95
N SER A 466 -12.21 13.09 22.65
CA SER A 466 -13.21 13.92 21.97
C SER A 466 -13.21 13.67 20.47
N LEU A 467 -14.30 14.05 19.79
CA LEU A 467 -14.29 14.20 18.33
C LEU A 467 -13.36 15.35 17.94
N ASN A 468 -12.85 15.32 16.71
CA ASN A 468 -12.02 16.38 16.16
C ASN A 468 -12.09 16.38 14.62
N SER A 469 -11.28 17.24 13.98
CA SER A 469 -11.06 17.25 12.52
C SER A 469 -9.59 17.50 12.21
N LEU A 470 -9.21 17.30 10.96
CA LEU A 470 -7.84 17.63 10.52
C LEU A 470 -7.57 19.12 10.57
N ARG A 471 -8.59 19.97 10.39
CA ARG A 471 -8.51 21.44 10.47
C ARG A 471 -8.30 21.93 11.90
N ALA A 472 -8.91 21.28 12.89
CA ALA A 472 -8.90 21.70 14.29
C ALA A 472 -7.65 21.27 15.08
N ARG A 473 -6.69 20.57 14.47
CA ARG A 473 -5.51 19.99 15.15
C ARG A 473 -4.57 21.03 15.80
N GLU A 474 -4.78 22.31 15.62
CA GLU A 474 -3.88 23.39 16.10
C GLU A 474 -3.79 23.54 17.62
N VAL A 475 -4.81 23.12 18.36
CA VAL A 475 -4.96 23.53 19.76
C VAL A 475 -4.22 22.62 20.76
N HIS A 476 -3.82 21.40 20.41
CA HIS A 476 -3.46 20.39 21.42
C HIS A 476 -2.07 19.74 21.31
N CYS A 477 -1.21 20.16 20.40
CA CYS A 477 0.14 19.57 20.26
C CYS A 477 1.25 20.29 21.02
N ARG A 478 0.95 21.34 21.80
CA ARG A 478 1.93 22.05 22.62
C ARG A 478 1.43 22.15 24.06
N THR A 479 1.54 21.08 24.83
CA THR A 479 1.73 21.20 26.27
C THR A 479 3.23 21.33 26.51
N PRO A 480 3.72 22.42 27.13
CA PRO A 480 5.07 22.45 27.67
C PRO A 480 5.22 21.34 28.72
N PRO A 481 6.44 20.82 28.97
CA PRO A 481 6.64 19.93 30.11
C PRO A 481 6.18 20.67 31.37
N GLU A 482 5.37 19.98 32.19
CA GLU A 482 4.99 20.48 33.51
C GLU A 482 6.29 20.73 34.28
N ASP A 483 6.49 21.99 34.69
CA ASP A 483 7.55 22.36 35.62
C ASP A 483 7.45 21.51 36.87
N GLN A 484 8.48 20.76 37.18
CA GLN A 484 8.63 20.11 38.47
C GLN A 484 8.76 21.22 39.49
N PRO A 485 8.04 21.16 40.64
CA PRO A 485 8.19 22.16 41.69
C PRO A 485 9.59 22.10 42.27
N ASP A 486 10.28 23.24 42.30
CA ASP A 486 11.55 23.45 42.97
C ASP A 486 11.48 23.00 44.43
N GLU A 487 12.25 21.98 44.81
CA GLU A 487 12.52 21.69 46.22
C GLU A 487 13.34 22.82 46.82
N HIS A 488 12.68 23.63 47.62
CA HIS A 488 13.33 24.64 48.46
C HIS A 488 14.30 23.97 49.47
N VAL A 489 15.58 24.09 49.17
CA VAL A 489 16.64 23.82 50.17
C VAL A 489 16.60 24.89 51.25
N VAL A 490 16.15 24.50 52.45
CA VAL A 490 16.29 25.32 53.64
C VAL A 490 17.72 25.20 54.15
N GLN A 491 18.51 26.25 53.99
CA GLN A 491 19.78 26.41 54.66
C GLN A 491 19.52 26.85 56.09
N THR A 492 19.89 26.03 57.05
CA THR A 492 20.12 26.43 58.44
C THR A 492 21.60 26.72 58.63
N GLN A 493 21.94 27.94 59.05
CA GLN A 493 23.22 28.36 59.67
C GLN A 493 23.03 28.54 61.18
N PRO A 494 24.14 28.67 61.87
CA PRO A 494 25.04 27.70 62.48
C PRO A 494 24.69 27.40 63.91
#